data_4eeec318e53d61d8350b412a723bec12
#
_entry.id   4eeec318e53d61d8350b412a723bec12
#
_cell.length_a   1.000
_cell.length_b   1.000
_cell.length_c   1.000
_cell.angle_alpha   90.00
_cell.angle_beta   90.00
_cell.angle_gamma   90.00
#
_symmetry.space_group_name_H-M   'P 1'
#
loop_
_entity.id
_entity.type
_entity.pdbx_description
1 polymer ?
#
loop_
_entity_poly.entity_id
_entity_poly.type
_entity_poly.pdbx_seq_one_letter_code
_entity_poly.pdbx_strand_id
1 'polypeptide(L)'
;MKHTSKMITSSYSNSLVDKKIALCVTGSVAAVTTTSLARLLMRHGADVYCVMTNASREIIHPYLLEWATGNEVVTHLTGQIEHVTLAGKHPDKVDLVIISPSTANTIGKVANGIDDTPVTTTVSSAIGANIPTLVVPAMHQSMYDHPAVVENIERLRRMGIRVLSPRIEEGKAKIPTTETILEHAIQMATPNDINGHKFVITAGPTRAWIDSVRFLTNPSTGKMGIALAEEVCSRGADVDLIIGPTKEDTPSLANVVSIETPQEMLDAVMESLSTENANAFISAAAVLDYQPSQKVEGKLKSEKEERQIDLVATPKIIEKVRKAHGNLFIVGFKVEVGLEDEELEESAREKIESGVCNLMVANDAAKKGVAFGTDTNQVMLVGEEGFTQKTPKKSKRDIARIIIDEVIKRLE
;
A
#
# COMPACT_ATOMS: atom_id res chain seq x y z
N MET A 1 34.74 0.15 -0.16
CA MET A 1 33.86 -0.77 0.60
C MET A 1 32.42 -0.24 0.54
N LYS A 2 31.44 -1.11 0.37
CA LYS A 2 30.03 -0.69 0.42
C LYS A 2 29.68 -0.33 1.88
N HIS A 3 29.07 0.83 2.13
CA HIS A 3 28.69 1.25 3.49
C HIS A 3 27.73 0.25 4.13
N THR A 4 27.90 -0.08 5.41
CA THR A 4 27.13 -1.12 6.09
C THR A 4 25.61 -0.82 6.12
N SER A 5 25.21 0.46 6.16
CA SER A 5 23.80 0.85 6.08
C SER A 5 23.10 0.40 4.80
N LYS A 6 23.85 0.20 3.70
CA LYS A 6 23.30 -0.33 2.44
C LYS A 6 22.98 -1.84 2.48
N MET A 7 23.31 -2.54 3.57
CA MET A 7 22.93 -3.96 3.75
C MET A 7 21.43 -4.17 3.99
N ILE A 8 20.68 -3.13 4.36
CA ILE A 8 19.23 -3.21 4.56
C ILE A 8 18.44 -3.03 3.26
N THR A 9 19.12 -2.65 2.15
CA THR A 9 18.44 -2.41 0.86
C THR A 9 17.67 -3.65 0.43
N SER A 10 16.41 -3.45 0.05
CA SER A 10 15.48 -4.51 -0.39
C SER A 10 15.15 -5.58 0.68
N SER A 11 15.35 -5.30 1.97
CA SER A 11 15.04 -6.28 3.03
C SER A 11 13.54 -6.47 3.27
N TYR A 12 12.68 -5.54 2.82
CA TYR A 12 11.22 -5.63 2.93
C TYR A 12 10.54 -5.93 1.59
N SER A 13 10.95 -5.23 0.53
CA SER A 13 10.46 -5.48 -0.85
C SER A 13 11.41 -4.90 -1.89
N ASN A 14 11.12 -5.15 -3.17
CA ASN A 14 11.83 -4.61 -4.32
C ASN A 14 11.08 -3.49 -5.05
N SER A 15 10.10 -2.85 -4.40
CA SER A 15 9.21 -1.86 -5.04
C SER A 15 9.94 -0.62 -5.57
N LEU A 16 11.09 -0.27 -4.98
CA LEU A 16 11.92 0.88 -5.35
C LEU A 16 13.34 0.47 -5.82
N VAL A 17 13.51 -0.78 -6.26
CA VAL A 17 14.81 -1.23 -6.82
C VAL A 17 15.16 -0.36 -8.02
N ASP A 18 16.45 0.00 -8.12
CA ASP A 18 17.03 0.88 -9.12
C ASP A 18 16.47 2.30 -9.13
N LYS A 19 15.70 2.71 -8.10
CA LYS A 19 15.20 4.07 -7.94
C LYS A 19 16.13 4.90 -7.06
N LYS A 20 16.49 6.09 -7.54
CA LYS A 20 17.22 7.12 -6.80
C LYS A 20 16.21 8.15 -6.27
N ILE A 21 16.29 8.49 -4.99
CA ILE A 21 15.37 9.43 -4.33
C ILE A 21 16.16 10.53 -3.65
N ALA A 22 15.86 11.80 -3.97
CA ALA A 22 16.36 12.92 -3.21
C ALA A 22 15.40 13.24 -2.05
N LEU A 23 15.87 13.08 -0.81
CA LEU A 23 15.12 13.40 0.40
C LEU A 23 15.56 14.76 0.93
N CYS A 24 14.75 15.77 0.69
CA CYS A 24 14.95 17.15 1.07
C CYS A 24 14.38 17.42 2.47
N VAL A 25 15.22 17.89 3.40
CA VAL A 25 14.86 18.05 4.82
C VAL A 25 14.87 19.52 5.20
N THR A 26 13.77 20.00 5.78
CA THR A 26 13.63 21.40 6.19
C THR A 26 13.44 21.57 7.70
N GLY A 27 13.52 22.80 8.20
CA GLY A 27 13.60 23.12 9.63
C GLY A 27 12.28 22.98 10.39
N SER A 28 11.76 21.76 10.48
CA SER A 28 10.64 21.39 11.36
C SER A 28 11.09 20.33 12.36
N VAL A 29 10.54 20.32 13.56
CA VAL A 29 10.81 19.27 14.56
C VAL A 29 10.50 17.85 14.03
N ALA A 30 9.63 17.75 13.04
CA ALA A 30 9.35 16.49 12.34
C ALA A 30 10.57 15.93 11.55
N ALA A 31 11.66 16.71 11.41
CA ALA A 31 12.93 16.24 10.82
C ALA A 31 13.50 15.02 11.56
N VAL A 32 13.16 14.81 12.84
CA VAL A 32 13.57 13.62 13.60
C VAL A 32 13.07 12.30 12.97
N THR A 33 11.98 12.34 12.22
CA THR A 33 11.42 11.15 11.53
C THR A 33 12.11 10.83 10.22
N THR A 34 12.90 11.75 9.67
CA THR A 34 13.53 11.62 8.34
C THR A 34 14.48 10.42 8.26
N THR A 35 15.19 10.12 9.35
CA THR A 35 16.08 8.96 9.42
C THR A 35 15.30 7.64 9.23
N SER A 36 14.15 7.52 9.88
CA SER A 36 13.28 6.35 9.75
C SER A 36 12.71 6.25 8.34
N LEU A 37 12.27 7.38 7.76
CA LEU A 37 11.78 7.42 6.38
C LEU A 37 12.88 7.03 5.37
N ALA A 38 14.09 7.58 5.48
CA ALA A 38 15.20 7.22 4.61
C ALA A 38 15.50 5.72 4.63
N ARG A 39 15.58 5.14 5.83
CA ARG A 39 15.81 3.70 6.01
C ARG A 39 14.64 2.85 5.52
N LEU A 40 13.39 3.33 5.64
CA LEU A 40 12.21 2.64 5.12
C LEU A 40 12.24 2.60 3.59
N LEU A 41 12.52 3.72 2.92
CA LEU A 41 12.71 3.79 1.46
C LEU A 41 13.80 2.81 0.99
N MET A 42 14.93 2.76 1.70
CA MET A 42 16.03 1.82 1.39
C MET A 42 15.61 0.36 1.55
N ARG A 43 14.83 0.01 2.59
CA ARG A 43 14.31 -1.35 2.77
C ARG A 43 13.39 -1.79 1.64
N HIS A 44 12.82 -0.84 0.90
CA HIS A 44 12.03 -1.09 -0.30
C HIS A 44 12.84 -0.97 -1.60
N GLY A 45 14.16 -0.81 -1.52
CA GLY A 45 15.09 -0.89 -2.64
C GLY A 45 15.70 0.44 -3.11
N ALA A 46 15.22 1.59 -2.63
CA ALA A 46 15.69 2.90 -3.07
C ALA A 46 17.16 3.18 -2.68
N ASP A 47 17.87 3.94 -3.52
CA ASP A 47 19.11 4.64 -3.15
C ASP A 47 18.76 6.09 -2.80
N VAL A 48 18.97 6.49 -1.53
CA VAL A 48 18.47 7.74 -0.96
C VAL A 48 19.60 8.75 -0.77
N TYR A 49 19.43 9.95 -1.34
CA TYR A 49 20.33 11.09 -1.24
C TYR A 49 19.67 12.20 -0.43
N CYS A 50 20.30 12.67 0.64
CA CYS A 50 19.72 13.70 1.50
C CYS A 50 20.25 15.09 1.17
N VAL A 51 19.33 16.07 1.14
CA VAL A 51 19.64 17.51 0.98
C VAL A 51 19.04 18.26 2.15
N MET A 52 19.82 19.11 2.86
CA MET A 52 19.38 19.75 4.08
C MET A 52 19.43 21.28 3.99
N THR A 53 18.43 21.94 4.58
CA THR A 53 18.51 23.38 4.87
C THR A 53 19.37 23.63 6.12
N ASN A 54 19.90 24.86 6.27
CA ASN A 54 20.60 25.22 7.51
C ASN A 54 19.72 25.04 8.76
N ALA A 55 18.44 25.44 8.69
CA ALA A 55 17.52 25.28 9.81
C ALA A 55 17.28 23.80 10.21
N SER A 56 17.31 22.85 9.26
CA SER A 56 17.17 21.43 9.60
C SER A 56 18.41 20.87 10.30
N ARG A 57 19.59 21.42 10.03
CA ARG A 57 20.86 21.03 10.68
C ARG A 57 20.93 21.40 12.16
N GLU A 58 20.13 22.37 12.60
CA GLU A 58 19.97 22.73 14.02
C GLU A 58 19.10 21.73 14.79
N ILE A 59 18.31 20.90 14.07
CA ILE A 59 17.40 19.90 14.66
C ILE A 59 18.01 18.50 14.63
N ILE A 60 18.57 18.10 13.48
CA ILE A 60 19.26 16.81 13.32
C ILE A 60 20.60 17.03 12.63
N HIS A 61 21.62 16.30 13.08
CA HIS A 61 22.95 16.44 12.50
C HIS A 61 23.04 15.70 11.15
N PRO A 62 23.71 16.25 10.10
CA PRO A 62 23.88 15.59 8.80
C PRO A 62 24.46 14.17 8.88
N TYR A 63 25.39 13.91 9.79
CA TYR A 63 25.97 12.58 10.01
C TYR A 63 24.95 11.49 10.33
N LEU A 64 23.80 11.88 10.93
CA LEU A 64 22.73 10.91 11.18
C LEU A 64 22.09 10.41 9.88
N LEU A 65 21.91 11.29 8.90
CA LEU A 65 21.38 10.94 7.59
C LEU A 65 22.43 10.25 6.71
N GLU A 66 23.70 10.69 6.81
CA GLU A 66 24.83 10.02 6.16
C GLU A 66 24.97 8.57 6.65
N TRP A 67 24.94 8.37 7.98
CA TRP A 67 24.88 7.01 8.55
C TRP A 67 23.67 6.23 8.08
N ALA A 68 22.48 6.83 8.03
CA ALA A 68 21.24 6.14 7.66
C ALA A 68 21.25 5.67 6.22
N THR A 69 21.75 6.48 5.28
CA THR A 69 21.70 6.23 3.83
C THR A 69 22.97 5.60 3.28
N GLY A 70 24.13 5.85 3.93
CA GLY A 70 25.44 5.51 3.41
C GLY A 70 25.87 6.39 2.23
N ASN A 71 25.21 7.54 2.01
CA ASN A 71 25.52 8.56 1.03
C ASN A 71 25.86 9.88 1.72
N GLU A 72 26.73 10.68 1.09
CA GLU A 72 27.04 12.02 1.53
C GLU A 72 25.78 12.92 1.54
N VAL A 73 25.67 13.79 2.54
CA VAL A 73 24.54 14.71 2.70
C VAL A 73 24.88 16.09 2.14
N VAL A 74 24.06 16.57 1.20
CA VAL A 74 24.24 17.91 0.63
C VAL A 74 23.72 18.96 1.62
N THR A 75 24.64 19.73 2.18
CA THR A 75 24.35 20.83 3.14
C THR A 75 24.64 22.21 2.57
N HIS A 76 25.42 22.28 1.49
CA HIS A 76 25.79 23.48 0.74
C HIS A 76 25.86 23.12 -0.74
N LEU A 77 25.60 24.09 -1.59
CA LEU A 77 25.88 23.96 -3.02
C LEU A 77 27.30 24.45 -3.29
N THR A 78 28.07 23.68 -4.03
CA THR A 78 29.47 23.94 -4.33
C THR A 78 29.71 24.02 -5.83
N GLY A 79 30.95 24.11 -6.25
CA GLY A 79 31.36 24.00 -7.65
C GLY A 79 31.08 22.61 -8.27
N GLN A 80 30.63 21.62 -7.48
CA GLN A 80 30.19 20.30 -7.97
C GLN A 80 28.77 20.35 -8.55
N ILE A 81 28.05 21.50 -8.40
CA ILE A 81 26.69 21.72 -8.91
C ILE A 81 25.72 20.59 -8.56
N GLU A 82 25.71 20.17 -7.29
CA GLU A 82 25.03 18.99 -6.75
C GLU A 82 23.54 18.96 -7.15
N HIS A 83 22.88 20.13 -7.16
CA HIS A 83 21.47 20.26 -7.56
C HIS A 83 21.23 19.88 -9.03
N VAL A 84 22.18 20.12 -9.92
CA VAL A 84 22.06 19.73 -11.33
C VAL A 84 22.28 18.23 -11.50
N THR A 85 23.29 17.69 -10.83
CA THR A 85 23.57 16.25 -10.88
C THR A 85 22.42 15.44 -10.27
N LEU A 86 21.89 15.87 -9.10
CA LEU A 86 20.81 15.16 -8.43
C LEU A 86 19.45 15.36 -9.10
N ALA A 87 19.12 16.59 -9.49
CA ALA A 87 17.74 16.92 -9.85
C ALA A 87 17.60 17.72 -11.15
N GLY A 88 18.68 17.93 -11.91
CA GLY A 88 18.65 18.59 -13.20
C GLY A 88 18.42 17.61 -14.36
N LYS A 89 18.61 18.12 -15.60
CA LYS A 89 18.63 17.30 -16.83
C LYS A 89 19.97 16.56 -16.94
N HIS A 90 20.21 15.61 -16.08
CA HIS A 90 21.45 14.84 -15.96
C HIS A 90 21.14 13.34 -16.06
N PRO A 91 22.02 12.48 -16.64
CA PRO A 91 21.79 11.03 -16.76
C PRO A 91 21.68 10.34 -15.38
N ASP A 92 22.38 10.84 -14.36
CA ASP A 92 22.37 10.29 -13.00
C ASP A 92 21.33 10.90 -12.07
N LYS A 93 20.40 11.70 -12.62
CA LYS A 93 19.33 12.35 -11.85
C LYS A 93 18.52 11.36 -11.03
N VAL A 94 17.88 11.86 -9.98
CA VAL A 94 16.94 11.07 -9.17
C VAL A 94 15.62 10.85 -9.91
N ASP A 95 14.90 9.78 -9.55
CA ASP A 95 13.57 9.44 -10.07
C ASP A 95 12.45 10.19 -9.36
N LEU A 96 12.72 10.63 -8.11
CA LEU A 96 11.74 11.30 -7.24
C LEU A 96 12.44 12.26 -6.29
N VAL A 97 11.83 13.42 -6.06
CA VAL A 97 12.20 14.34 -4.99
C VAL A 97 11.12 14.33 -3.90
N ILE A 98 11.49 14.12 -2.66
CA ILE A 98 10.60 14.17 -1.49
C ILE A 98 11.06 15.30 -0.57
N ILE A 99 10.17 16.25 -0.27
CA ILE A 99 10.43 17.30 0.73
C ILE A 99 9.72 16.88 2.02
N SER A 100 10.43 16.26 2.92
CA SER A 100 9.88 15.73 4.19
C SER A 100 10.84 15.91 5.35
N PRO A 101 10.47 16.72 6.36
CA PRO A 101 9.30 17.60 6.43
C PRO A 101 9.42 18.85 5.55
N SER A 102 8.28 19.45 5.16
CA SER A 102 8.23 20.73 4.46
C SER A 102 7.56 21.80 5.30
N THR A 103 8.31 22.86 5.65
CA THR A 103 7.78 24.01 6.40
C THR A 103 6.97 24.96 5.51
N ALA A 104 6.11 25.81 6.10
CA ALA A 104 5.39 26.86 5.39
C ALA A 104 6.35 27.78 4.59
N ASN A 105 7.52 28.10 5.16
CA ASN A 105 8.55 28.89 4.48
C ASN A 105 9.04 28.21 3.21
N THR A 106 9.33 26.91 3.26
CA THR A 106 9.79 26.15 2.08
C THR A 106 8.68 26.02 1.04
N ILE A 107 7.44 25.72 1.45
CA ILE A 107 6.28 25.70 0.56
C ILE A 107 6.11 27.03 -0.18
N GLY A 108 6.17 28.15 0.57
CA GLY A 108 6.09 29.49 -0.01
C GLY A 108 7.20 29.78 -1.01
N LYS A 109 8.44 29.42 -0.70
CA LYS A 109 9.59 29.62 -1.58
C LYS A 109 9.49 28.80 -2.86
N VAL A 110 9.21 27.51 -2.76
CA VAL A 110 9.05 26.62 -3.93
C VAL A 110 7.91 27.10 -4.81
N ALA A 111 6.77 27.47 -4.23
CA ALA A 111 5.61 27.96 -4.97
C ALA A 111 5.89 29.26 -5.76
N ASN A 112 6.87 30.06 -5.30
CA ASN A 112 7.22 31.34 -5.91
C ASN A 112 8.59 31.32 -6.64
N GLY A 113 9.25 30.16 -6.76
CA GLY A 113 10.53 30.03 -7.48
C GLY A 113 11.70 30.72 -6.78
N ILE A 114 11.74 30.71 -5.44
CA ILE A 114 12.81 31.31 -4.63
C ILE A 114 13.85 30.25 -4.27
N ASP A 115 15.06 30.38 -4.79
CA ASP A 115 16.13 29.37 -4.73
C ASP A 115 17.30 29.83 -3.85
N ASP A 116 17.06 30.06 -2.56
CA ASP A 116 18.03 30.59 -1.61
C ASP A 116 18.60 29.55 -0.63
N THR A 117 18.26 28.27 -0.82
CA THR A 117 18.77 27.15 -0.01
C THR A 117 19.11 25.95 -0.90
N PRO A 118 19.99 25.03 -0.44
CA PRO A 118 20.26 23.79 -1.19
C PRO A 118 18.98 23.02 -1.55
N VAL A 119 18.01 22.98 -0.64
CA VAL A 119 16.72 22.30 -0.86
C VAL A 119 15.90 23.00 -1.94
N THR A 120 15.68 24.32 -1.84
CA THR A 120 14.86 25.06 -2.81
C THR A 120 15.47 25.04 -4.20
N THR A 121 16.80 25.15 -4.31
CA THR A 121 17.51 25.05 -5.59
C THR A 121 17.42 23.65 -6.21
N THR A 122 17.55 22.61 -5.39
CA THR A 122 17.37 21.21 -5.85
C THR A 122 15.94 20.98 -6.35
N VAL A 123 14.95 21.47 -5.61
CA VAL A 123 13.52 21.33 -6.00
C VAL A 123 13.20 22.12 -7.27
N SER A 124 13.73 23.34 -7.40
CA SER A 124 13.58 24.16 -8.62
C SER A 124 14.14 23.44 -9.86
N SER A 125 15.34 22.85 -9.71
CA SER A 125 15.97 22.03 -10.75
C SER A 125 15.11 20.82 -11.11
N ALA A 126 14.54 20.14 -10.11
CA ALA A 126 13.67 18.97 -10.30
C ALA A 126 12.40 19.33 -11.08
N ILE A 127 11.74 20.43 -10.71
CA ILE A 127 10.55 20.93 -11.42
C ILE A 127 10.88 21.24 -12.89
N GLY A 128 11.99 21.95 -13.13
CA GLY A 128 12.46 22.27 -14.48
C GLY A 128 12.89 21.05 -15.32
N ALA A 129 13.23 19.95 -14.65
CA ALA A 129 13.58 18.67 -15.29
C ALA A 129 12.42 17.68 -15.35
N ASN A 130 11.21 18.06 -14.96
CA ASN A 130 10.01 17.20 -14.87
C ASN A 130 10.23 15.96 -14.00
N ILE A 131 11.01 16.09 -12.91
CA ILE A 131 11.14 15.01 -11.93
C ILE A 131 9.94 15.07 -10.96
N PRO A 132 9.22 13.97 -10.77
CA PRO A 132 8.13 13.90 -9.80
C PRO A 132 8.57 14.44 -8.44
N THR A 133 7.72 15.28 -7.83
CA THR A 133 8.05 15.93 -6.55
C THR A 133 6.90 15.75 -5.57
N LEU A 134 7.23 15.23 -4.37
CA LEU A 134 6.33 15.00 -3.26
C LEU A 134 6.63 15.97 -2.12
N VAL A 135 5.65 16.75 -1.70
CA VAL A 135 5.75 17.69 -0.57
C VAL A 135 4.95 17.16 0.61
N VAL A 136 5.60 17.08 1.77
CA VAL A 136 5.01 16.60 3.01
C VAL A 136 4.98 17.76 4.03
N PRO A 137 3.87 18.52 4.12
CA PRO A 137 3.75 19.64 5.03
C PRO A 137 3.89 19.22 6.50
N ALA A 138 4.62 20.00 7.28
CA ALA A 138 4.82 19.79 8.71
C ALA A 138 4.90 21.12 9.45
N MET A 139 3.76 21.57 10.01
CA MET A 139 3.60 22.82 10.71
C MET A 139 2.39 22.78 11.63
N HIS A 140 2.26 23.75 12.52
CA HIS A 140 1.06 23.93 13.33
C HIS A 140 -0.17 24.22 12.48
N GLN A 141 -1.36 23.79 12.94
CA GLN A 141 -2.63 23.97 12.23
C GLN A 141 -2.86 25.43 11.84
N SER A 142 -2.64 26.36 12.75
CA SER A 142 -2.81 27.81 12.50
C SER A 142 -1.90 28.34 11.36
N MET A 143 -0.73 27.73 11.14
CA MET A 143 0.13 28.06 10.02
C MET A 143 -0.38 27.39 8.73
N TYR A 144 -0.87 26.14 8.83
CA TYR A 144 -1.43 25.43 7.70
C TYR A 144 -2.67 26.11 7.14
N ASP A 145 -3.53 26.66 8.03
CA ASP A 145 -4.75 27.38 7.68
C ASP A 145 -4.51 28.83 7.23
N HIS A 146 -3.26 29.30 7.28
CA HIS A 146 -2.94 30.66 6.84
C HIS A 146 -3.26 30.81 5.33
N PRO A 147 -4.07 31.83 4.93
CA PRO A 147 -4.53 31.96 3.53
C PRO A 147 -3.42 31.85 2.48
N ALA A 148 -2.28 32.53 2.72
CA ALA A 148 -1.15 32.45 1.80
C ALA A 148 -0.51 31.04 1.73
N VAL A 149 -0.53 30.26 2.80
CA VAL A 149 -0.03 28.87 2.80
C VAL A 149 -0.97 27.97 2.01
N VAL A 150 -2.28 28.11 2.20
CA VAL A 150 -3.30 27.40 1.42
C VAL A 150 -3.16 27.72 -0.06
N GLU A 151 -3.03 28.99 -0.42
CA GLU A 151 -2.83 29.43 -1.83
C GLU A 151 -1.54 28.83 -2.43
N ASN A 152 -0.44 28.86 -1.69
CA ASN A 152 0.82 28.28 -2.13
C ASN A 152 0.73 26.74 -2.32
N ILE A 153 0.02 26.02 -1.45
CA ILE A 153 -0.23 24.59 -1.62
C ILE A 153 -1.03 24.34 -2.89
N GLU A 154 -2.10 25.09 -3.13
CA GLU A 154 -2.89 24.96 -4.37
C GLU A 154 -2.08 25.33 -5.62
N ARG A 155 -1.17 26.32 -5.50
CA ARG A 155 -0.26 26.66 -6.60
C ARG A 155 0.70 25.51 -6.91
N LEU A 156 1.28 24.86 -5.89
CA LEU A 156 2.12 23.67 -6.10
C LEU A 156 1.35 22.53 -6.77
N ARG A 157 0.11 22.28 -6.34
CA ARG A 157 -0.76 21.28 -6.98
C ARG A 157 -1.01 21.57 -8.45
N ARG A 158 -1.31 22.82 -8.79
CA ARG A 158 -1.47 23.25 -10.21
C ARG A 158 -0.19 23.10 -11.04
N MET A 159 0.98 23.12 -10.41
CA MET A 159 2.28 22.85 -11.06
C MET A 159 2.55 21.35 -11.23
N GLY A 160 1.63 20.48 -10.84
CA GLY A 160 1.80 19.02 -10.90
C GLY A 160 2.59 18.42 -9.72
N ILE A 161 2.83 19.20 -8.68
CA ILE A 161 3.52 18.75 -7.48
C ILE A 161 2.50 18.11 -6.54
N ARG A 162 2.78 16.88 -6.09
CA ARG A 162 1.93 16.21 -5.10
C ARG A 162 2.20 16.78 -3.71
N VAL A 163 1.15 17.27 -3.05
CA VAL A 163 1.22 17.78 -1.68
C VAL A 163 0.32 16.91 -0.80
N LEU A 164 0.91 16.22 0.17
CA LEU A 164 0.15 15.38 1.11
C LEU A 164 -0.66 16.25 2.06
N SER A 165 -1.84 15.76 2.41
CA SER A 165 -2.62 16.34 3.50
C SER A 165 -2.02 15.92 4.84
N PRO A 166 -2.00 16.80 5.85
CA PRO A 166 -1.58 16.42 7.19
C PRO A 166 -2.57 15.40 7.78
N ARG A 167 -2.07 14.55 8.67
CA ARG A 167 -2.91 13.68 9.48
C ARG A 167 -3.53 14.49 10.61
N ILE A 168 -4.86 14.43 10.72
CA ILE A 168 -5.56 15.09 11.83
C ILE A 168 -5.61 14.14 13.01
N GLU A 169 -4.92 14.48 14.08
CA GLU A 169 -4.87 13.69 15.31
C GLU A 169 -4.92 14.62 16.51
N GLU A 170 -5.82 14.34 17.46
CA GLU A 170 -6.07 15.19 18.63
C GLU A 170 -6.36 16.66 18.27
N GLY A 171 -7.03 16.89 17.12
CA GLY A 171 -7.32 18.23 16.61
C GLY A 171 -6.11 19.03 16.12
N LYS A 172 -4.98 18.34 15.85
CA LYS A 172 -3.74 18.95 15.34
C LYS A 172 -3.38 18.34 13.99
N ALA A 173 -2.86 19.18 13.09
CA ALA A 173 -2.28 18.74 11.83
C ALA A 173 -0.87 18.19 12.10
N LYS A 174 -0.73 16.87 12.07
CA LYS A 174 0.56 16.15 12.21
C LYS A 174 1.06 15.71 10.83
N ILE A 175 2.37 15.53 10.70
CA ILE A 175 2.96 14.92 9.51
C ILE A 175 2.37 13.52 9.29
N PRO A 176 2.08 13.11 8.04
CA PRO A 176 1.70 11.73 7.72
C PRO A 176 2.71 10.71 8.24
N THR A 177 2.31 9.45 8.42
CA THR A 177 3.22 8.38 8.82
C THR A 177 4.29 8.14 7.76
N THR A 178 5.41 7.53 8.13
CA THR A 178 6.46 7.14 7.18
C THR A 178 5.95 6.16 6.14
N GLU A 179 5.01 5.30 6.51
CA GLU A 179 4.32 4.32 5.67
C GLU A 179 3.47 5.03 4.61
N THR A 180 2.64 6.00 5.00
CA THR A 180 1.87 6.83 4.04
C THR A 180 2.78 7.55 3.04
N ILE A 181 3.89 8.13 3.51
CA ILE A 181 4.86 8.81 2.63
C ILE A 181 5.50 7.79 1.67
N LEU A 182 5.83 6.59 2.15
CA LEU A 182 6.37 5.50 1.33
C LEU A 182 5.38 5.07 0.23
N GLU A 183 4.10 4.87 0.55
CA GLU A 183 3.07 4.49 -0.42
C GLU A 183 3.00 5.48 -1.58
N HIS A 184 2.93 6.77 -1.27
CA HIS A 184 2.96 7.82 -2.28
C HIS A 184 4.28 7.86 -3.06
N ALA A 185 5.42 7.63 -2.39
CA ALA A 185 6.72 7.58 -3.05
C ALA A 185 6.80 6.41 -4.05
N ILE A 186 6.31 5.23 -3.66
CA ILE A 186 6.25 4.06 -4.56
C ILE A 186 5.36 4.39 -5.75
N GLN A 187 4.14 4.87 -5.55
CA GLN A 187 3.22 5.22 -6.63
C GLN A 187 3.81 6.24 -7.60
N MET A 188 4.55 7.24 -7.12
CA MET A 188 5.17 8.27 -7.97
C MET A 188 6.44 7.79 -8.69
N ALA A 189 7.14 6.79 -8.17
CA ALA A 189 8.38 6.27 -8.72
C ALA A 189 8.18 5.03 -9.61
N THR A 190 6.99 4.39 -9.58
CA THR A 190 6.65 3.22 -10.39
C THR A 190 5.83 3.63 -11.63
N PRO A 191 5.84 2.80 -12.70
CA PRO A 191 4.95 3.02 -13.83
C PRO A 191 3.48 2.98 -13.38
N ASN A 192 2.67 3.93 -13.84
CA ASN A 192 1.22 3.95 -13.64
C ASN A 192 0.54 3.21 -14.79
N ASP A 193 0.87 1.94 -14.96
CA ASP A 193 0.47 1.12 -16.11
C ASP A 193 -1.01 0.68 -16.09
N ILE A 194 -1.67 0.80 -14.94
CA ILE A 194 -3.11 0.56 -14.78
C ILE A 194 -3.87 1.81 -14.30
N ASN A 195 -3.35 2.99 -14.59
CA ASN A 195 -4.05 4.24 -14.31
C ASN A 195 -5.42 4.27 -15.01
N GLY A 196 -6.44 4.70 -14.26
CA GLY A 196 -7.83 4.73 -14.76
C GLY A 196 -8.57 3.39 -14.66
N HIS A 197 -7.93 2.32 -14.18
CA HIS A 197 -8.62 1.09 -13.82
C HIS A 197 -9.16 1.18 -12.39
N LYS A 198 -10.24 0.44 -12.14
CA LYS A 198 -10.81 0.26 -10.81
C LYS A 198 -10.83 -1.20 -10.40
N PHE A 199 -10.36 -1.47 -9.18
CA PHE A 199 -10.36 -2.80 -8.56
C PHE A 199 -11.20 -2.80 -7.30
N VAL A 200 -11.98 -3.86 -7.11
CA VAL A 200 -12.67 -4.15 -5.84
C VAL A 200 -11.96 -5.34 -5.21
N ILE A 201 -11.45 -5.20 -4.00
CA ILE A 201 -10.64 -6.21 -3.32
C ILE A 201 -11.24 -6.51 -1.96
N THR A 202 -11.50 -7.79 -1.65
CA THR A 202 -11.89 -8.18 -0.30
C THR A 202 -10.70 -8.71 0.48
N ALA A 203 -10.63 -8.42 1.79
CA ALA A 203 -9.52 -8.81 2.65
C ALA A 203 -10.00 -9.15 4.07
N GLY A 204 -9.14 -9.83 4.83
CA GLY A 204 -9.41 -10.15 6.23
C GLY A 204 -10.45 -11.26 6.44
N PRO A 205 -10.74 -11.59 7.69
CA PRO A 205 -11.76 -12.56 8.05
C PRO A 205 -13.14 -11.89 8.16
N THR A 206 -14.20 -12.68 8.07
CA THR A 206 -15.53 -12.28 8.56
C THR A 206 -15.81 -12.91 9.92
N ARG A 207 -16.79 -12.38 10.63
CA ARG A 207 -17.29 -12.87 11.92
C ARG A 207 -18.74 -13.27 11.81
N ALA A 208 -19.11 -14.36 12.49
CA ALA A 208 -20.48 -14.78 12.66
C ALA A 208 -20.78 -14.93 14.15
N TRP A 209 -21.62 -14.04 14.67
CA TRP A 209 -21.92 -13.96 16.09
C TRP A 209 -22.81 -15.12 16.56
N ILE A 210 -22.36 -15.84 17.62
CA ILE A 210 -23.12 -16.84 18.32
C ILE A 210 -24.03 -16.16 19.34
N ASP A 211 -23.43 -15.23 20.11
CA ASP A 211 -24.12 -14.41 21.12
C ASP A 211 -23.49 -13.00 21.11
N SER A 212 -23.85 -12.15 22.09
CA SER A 212 -23.28 -10.79 22.19
C SER A 212 -21.79 -10.73 22.57
N VAL A 213 -21.14 -11.88 22.83
CA VAL A 213 -19.74 -11.96 23.30
C VAL A 213 -18.88 -12.87 22.43
N ARG A 214 -19.46 -13.89 21.82
CA ARG A 214 -18.73 -14.96 21.13
C ARG A 214 -19.10 -15.01 19.65
N PHE A 215 -18.11 -15.25 18.81
CA PHE A 215 -18.28 -15.37 17.36
C PHE A 215 -17.39 -16.49 16.78
N LEU A 216 -17.76 -16.97 15.62
CA LEU A 216 -16.94 -17.79 14.74
C LEU A 216 -16.15 -16.87 13.81
N THR A 217 -14.92 -17.24 13.48
CA THR A 217 -14.09 -16.52 12.52
C THR A 217 -12.97 -17.41 11.99
N ASN A 218 -12.42 -17.06 10.82
CA ASN A 218 -11.22 -17.67 10.28
C ASN A 218 -9.94 -16.96 10.84
N PRO A 219 -8.79 -17.64 10.96
CA PRO A 219 -7.55 -17.07 11.50
C PRO A 219 -6.82 -16.17 10.49
N SER A 220 -7.55 -15.45 9.65
CA SER A 220 -6.98 -14.53 8.66
C SER A 220 -6.63 -13.19 9.30
N THR A 221 -5.52 -12.59 8.88
CA THR A 221 -5.08 -11.25 9.30
C THR A 221 -5.34 -10.19 8.22
N GLY A 222 -5.73 -10.58 7.02
CA GLY A 222 -5.93 -9.64 5.90
C GLY A 222 -4.68 -9.28 5.11
N LYS A 223 -3.47 -9.64 5.57
CA LYS A 223 -2.17 -9.24 4.96
C LYS A 223 -2.09 -9.46 3.44
N MET A 224 -2.68 -10.54 2.90
CA MET A 224 -2.59 -10.80 1.45
C MET A 224 -3.46 -9.82 0.65
N GLY A 225 -4.71 -9.61 1.07
CA GLY A 225 -5.61 -8.66 0.41
C GLY A 225 -5.11 -7.21 0.54
N ILE A 226 -4.52 -6.85 1.69
CA ILE A 226 -3.86 -5.56 1.88
C ILE A 226 -2.68 -5.41 0.91
N ALA A 227 -1.81 -6.42 0.79
CA ALA A 227 -0.67 -6.37 -0.14
C ALA A 227 -1.11 -6.25 -1.61
N LEU A 228 -2.23 -6.88 -2.00
CA LEU A 228 -2.84 -6.73 -3.33
C LEU A 228 -3.34 -5.30 -3.55
N ALA A 229 -4.04 -4.72 -2.57
CA ALA A 229 -4.51 -3.35 -2.64
C ALA A 229 -3.35 -2.35 -2.74
N GLU A 230 -2.29 -2.54 -1.94
CA GLU A 230 -1.07 -1.73 -2.02
C GLU A 230 -0.41 -1.80 -3.40
N GLU A 231 -0.30 -2.99 -4.00
CA GLU A 231 0.31 -3.17 -5.32
C GLU A 231 -0.54 -2.47 -6.41
N VAL A 232 -1.86 -2.66 -6.39
CA VAL A 232 -2.78 -2.02 -7.35
C VAL A 232 -2.75 -0.50 -7.21
N CYS A 233 -2.84 0.05 -5.99
CA CYS A 233 -2.71 1.49 -5.74
C CYS A 233 -1.36 2.03 -6.20
N SER A 234 -0.27 1.29 -5.97
CA SER A 234 1.08 1.72 -6.36
C SER A 234 1.25 1.85 -7.87
N ARG A 235 0.43 1.16 -8.66
CA ARG A 235 0.43 1.18 -10.13
C ARG A 235 -0.62 2.14 -10.72
N GLY A 236 -1.26 2.96 -9.88
CA GLY A 236 -2.10 4.09 -10.27
C GLY A 236 -3.59 3.79 -10.44
N ALA A 237 -4.05 2.58 -10.16
CA ALA A 237 -5.47 2.25 -10.20
C ALA A 237 -6.21 2.68 -8.94
N ASP A 238 -7.52 2.87 -9.06
CA ASP A 238 -8.43 3.08 -7.95
C ASP A 238 -8.80 1.75 -7.29
N VAL A 239 -8.81 1.73 -5.95
CA VAL A 239 -9.09 0.51 -5.18
C VAL A 239 -10.16 0.77 -4.13
N ASP A 240 -11.23 -0.03 -4.18
CA ASP A 240 -12.13 -0.22 -3.04
C ASP A 240 -11.68 -1.47 -2.28
N LEU A 241 -11.12 -1.28 -1.07
CA LEU A 241 -10.71 -2.36 -0.17
C LEU A 241 -11.80 -2.63 0.86
N ILE A 242 -12.55 -3.71 0.68
CA ILE A 242 -13.58 -4.16 1.62
C ILE A 242 -12.95 -5.14 2.60
N ILE A 243 -12.81 -4.75 3.86
CA ILE A 243 -11.97 -5.46 4.81
C ILE A 243 -12.70 -5.83 6.09
N GLY A 244 -12.58 -7.10 6.47
CA GLY A 244 -13.01 -7.60 7.76
C GLY A 244 -12.07 -7.20 8.90
N PRO A 245 -12.40 -7.54 10.16
CA PRO A 245 -11.65 -7.08 11.33
C PRO A 245 -10.18 -7.49 11.28
N THR A 246 -9.29 -6.50 11.32
CA THR A 246 -7.84 -6.67 11.29
C THR A 246 -7.15 -5.71 12.26
N LYS A 247 -5.88 -5.99 12.57
CA LYS A 247 -4.96 -5.10 13.29
C LYS A 247 -3.87 -4.54 12.36
N GLU A 248 -3.85 -4.99 11.11
CA GLU A 248 -2.89 -4.50 10.12
C GLU A 248 -3.33 -3.11 9.64
N ASP A 249 -2.36 -2.28 9.31
CA ASP A 249 -2.61 -0.99 8.69
C ASP A 249 -3.12 -1.19 7.26
N THR A 250 -4.09 -0.37 6.87
CA THR A 250 -4.67 -0.39 5.51
C THR A 250 -4.01 0.67 4.63
N PRO A 251 -3.91 0.43 3.30
CA PRO A 251 -3.30 1.39 2.38
C PRO A 251 -4.02 2.75 2.42
N SER A 252 -3.25 3.83 2.53
CA SER A 252 -3.81 5.20 2.56
C SER A 252 -4.34 5.66 1.21
N LEU A 253 -3.95 4.99 0.13
CA LEU A 253 -4.36 5.27 -1.24
C LEU A 253 -5.65 4.54 -1.65
N ALA A 254 -6.11 3.56 -0.86
CA ALA A 254 -7.34 2.83 -1.12
C ALA A 254 -8.55 3.49 -0.43
N ASN A 255 -9.71 3.36 -1.05
CA ASN A 255 -10.98 3.60 -0.36
C ASN A 255 -11.31 2.38 0.49
N VAL A 256 -11.26 2.52 1.82
CA VAL A 256 -11.40 1.40 2.76
C VAL A 256 -12.81 1.33 3.33
N VAL A 257 -13.48 0.20 3.09
CA VAL A 257 -14.81 -0.12 3.64
C VAL A 257 -14.66 -1.23 4.67
N SER A 258 -14.82 -0.88 5.94
CA SER A 258 -14.76 -1.84 7.05
C SER A 258 -16.10 -2.55 7.22
N ILE A 259 -16.05 -3.88 7.31
CA ILE A 259 -17.22 -4.76 7.53
C ILE A 259 -16.94 -5.75 8.66
N GLU A 260 -17.94 -6.45 9.12
CA GLU A 260 -17.76 -7.49 10.12
C GLU A 260 -18.30 -8.85 9.68
N THR A 261 -19.47 -8.90 9.07
CA THR A 261 -20.16 -10.15 8.75
C THR A 261 -20.03 -10.55 7.25
N PRO A 262 -20.27 -11.84 6.92
CA PRO A 262 -20.31 -12.27 5.52
C PRO A 262 -21.36 -11.53 4.67
N GLN A 263 -22.51 -11.19 5.26
CA GLN A 263 -23.57 -10.46 4.57
C GLN A 263 -23.16 -9.01 4.29
N GLU A 264 -22.60 -8.30 5.29
CA GLU A 264 -22.08 -6.93 5.11
C GLU A 264 -20.98 -6.89 4.02
N MET A 265 -20.08 -7.91 3.98
CA MET A 265 -19.07 -8.00 2.91
C MET A 265 -19.71 -8.17 1.54
N LEU A 266 -20.73 -9.02 1.40
CA LEU A 266 -21.46 -9.17 0.14
C LEU A 266 -22.10 -7.84 -0.29
N ASP A 267 -22.81 -7.18 0.64
CA ASP A 267 -23.53 -5.95 0.34
C ASP A 267 -22.58 -4.83 -0.08
N ALA A 268 -21.44 -4.66 0.62
CA ALA A 268 -20.42 -3.68 0.28
C ALA A 268 -19.75 -3.98 -1.08
N VAL A 269 -19.48 -5.27 -1.41
CA VAL A 269 -18.95 -5.66 -2.72
C VAL A 269 -19.94 -5.31 -3.83
N MET A 270 -21.22 -5.64 -3.65
CA MET A 270 -22.25 -5.37 -4.66
C MET A 270 -22.48 -3.87 -4.84
N GLU A 271 -22.44 -3.07 -3.77
CA GLU A 271 -22.52 -1.62 -3.82
C GLU A 271 -21.33 -1.03 -4.60
N SER A 272 -20.10 -1.42 -4.25
CA SER A 272 -18.88 -0.95 -4.93
C SER A 272 -18.88 -1.29 -6.43
N LEU A 273 -19.33 -2.49 -6.79
CA LEU A 273 -19.43 -2.91 -8.19
C LEU A 273 -20.59 -2.25 -8.97
N SER A 274 -21.59 -1.69 -8.28
CA SER A 274 -22.73 -1.02 -8.93
C SER A 274 -22.50 0.45 -9.21
N THR A 275 -21.63 1.13 -8.47
CA THR A 275 -21.41 2.59 -8.54
C THR A 275 -20.48 3.00 -9.67
N GLU A 276 -19.53 2.16 -10.05
CA GLU A 276 -18.55 2.43 -11.11
C GLU A 276 -18.19 1.15 -11.87
N ASN A 277 -17.73 1.30 -13.13
CA ASN A 277 -17.27 0.16 -13.93
C ASN A 277 -15.93 -0.36 -13.38
N ALA A 278 -15.99 -1.35 -12.51
CA ALA A 278 -14.79 -2.04 -12.04
C ALA A 278 -14.21 -2.92 -13.16
N ASN A 279 -12.89 -2.94 -13.29
CA ASN A 279 -12.17 -3.80 -14.23
C ASN A 279 -11.96 -5.21 -13.67
N ALA A 280 -11.73 -5.31 -12.35
CA ALA A 280 -11.54 -6.60 -11.70
C ALA A 280 -12.09 -6.65 -10.26
N PHE A 281 -12.50 -7.85 -9.86
CA PHE A 281 -12.84 -8.19 -8.48
C PHE A 281 -11.86 -9.25 -7.96
N ILE A 282 -11.19 -8.98 -6.83
CA ILE A 282 -10.25 -9.90 -6.18
C ILE A 282 -10.82 -10.37 -4.85
N SER A 283 -11.23 -11.64 -4.80
CA SER A 283 -11.85 -12.25 -3.61
C SER A 283 -10.77 -12.90 -2.73
N ALA A 284 -10.04 -12.09 -1.94
CA ALA A 284 -8.94 -12.55 -1.08
C ALA A 284 -9.32 -12.65 0.40
N ALA A 285 -10.56 -12.31 0.78
CA ALA A 285 -11.05 -12.43 2.15
C ALA A 285 -11.26 -13.91 2.55
N ALA A 286 -11.03 -14.20 3.83
CA ALA A 286 -11.35 -15.48 4.44
C ALA A 286 -12.79 -15.44 4.99
N VAL A 287 -13.76 -15.50 4.09
CA VAL A 287 -15.17 -15.49 4.42
C VAL A 287 -15.56 -16.83 5.07
N LEU A 288 -16.39 -16.78 6.11
CA LEU A 288 -16.94 -18.00 6.71
C LEU A 288 -17.90 -18.68 5.74
N ASP A 289 -17.82 -20.00 5.63
CA ASP A 289 -18.75 -20.81 4.86
C ASP A 289 -20.06 -21.08 5.60
N TYR A 290 -20.03 -21.01 6.92
CA TYR A 290 -21.16 -21.27 7.81
C TYR A 290 -21.26 -20.21 8.89
N GLN A 291 -22.51 -19.94 9.30
CA GLN A 291 -22.83 -19.05 10.41
C GLN A 291 -23.90 -19.68 11.30
N PRO A 292 -24.02 -19.30 12.59
CA PRO A 292 -25.13 -19.74 13.44
C PRO A 292 -26.47 -19.42 12.78
N SER A 293 -27.41 -20.37 12.82
CA SER A 293 -28.76 -20.17 12.27
C SER A 293 -29.51 -19.04 12.96
N GLN A 294 -29.21 -18.79 14.23
CA GLN A 294 -29.74 -17.70 15.03
C GLN A 294 -28.69 -17.13 15.96
N LYS A 295 -28.56 -15.80 16.01
CA LYS A 295 -27.79 -15.11 17.02
C LYS A 295 -28.62 -15.03 18.31
N VAL A 296 -28.03 -15.43 19.43
CA VAL A 296 -28.67 -15.33 20.75
C VAL A 296 -28.46 -13.91 21.31
N GLU A 297 -29.54 -13.25 21.71
CA GLU A 297 -29.43 -11.97 22.40
C GLU A 297 -28.87 -12.15 23.82
N GLY A 298 -27.95 -11.27 24.21
CA GLY A 298 -27.24 -11.36 25.49
C GLY A 298 -26.12 -12.41 25.47
N LYS A 299 -25.62 -12.80 26.64
CA LYS A 299 -24.57 -13.79 26.81
C LYS A 299 -25.17 -15.15 27.14
N LEU A 300 -24.83 -16.18 26.39
CA LEU A 300 -25.19 -17.56 26.69
C LEU A 300 -24.57 -17.97 28.05
N LYS A 301 -25.41 -18.43 28.99
CA LYS A 301 -24.96 -18.88 30.30
C LYS A 301 -24.20 -20.20 30.19
N SER A 302 -23.18 -20.40 31.01
CA SER A 302 -22.29 -21.59 31.03
C SER A 302 -22.81 -22.73 31.91
N GLU A 303 -24.13 -22.83 32.08
CA GLU A 303 -24.78 -23.79 33.04
C GLU A 303 -24.94 -25.21 32.48
N LYS A 304 -24.61 -25.45 31.21
CA LYS A 304 -24.70 -26.75 30.52
C LYS A 304 -23.33 -27.30 30.22
N GLU A 305 -23.11 -28.59 30.46
CA GLU A 305 -21.87 -29.30 30.11
C GLU A 305 -21.65 -29.35 28.61
N GLU A 306 -22.71 -29.49 27.82
CA GLU A 306 -22.66 -29.53 26.37
C GLU A 306 -23.68 -28.57 25.75
N ARG A 307 -23.31 -27.96 24.61
CA ARG A 307 -24.17 -27.12 23.82
C ARG A 307 -23.98 -27.33 22.34
N GLN A 308 -25.06 -27.51 21.63
CA GLN A 308 -25.12 -27.62 20.19
C GLN A 308 -25.46 -26.26 19.56
N ILE A 309 -24.81 -25.93 18.44
CA ILE A 309 -25.05 -24.72 17.65
C ILE A 309 -25.37 -25.20 16.22
N ASP A 310 -26.56 -24.89 15.75
CA ASP A 310 -26.97 -25.18 14.38
C ASP A 310 -26.35 -24.13 13.44
N LEU A 311 -25.71 -24.60 12.38
CA LEU A 311 -25.06 -23.77 11.39
C LEU A 311 -25.80 -23.78 10.05
N VAL A 312 -25.87 -22.64 9.40
CA VAL A 312 -26.40 -22.45 8.04
C VAL A 312 -25.35 -21.89 7.13
N ALA A 313 -25.42 -22.20 5.83
CA ALA A 313 -24.46 -21.69 4.85
C ALA A 313 -24.55 -20.17 4.71
N THR A 314 -23.41 -19.55 4.54
CA THR A 314 -23.29 -18.12 4.23
C THR A 314 -23.40 -17.86 2.72
N PRO A 315 -23.64 -16.64 2.29
CA PRO A 315 -23.63 -16.28 0.87
C PRO A 315 -22.27 -16.54 0.24
N LYS A 316 -22.22 -17.19 -0.92
CA LYS A 316 -21.01 -17.34 -1.74
C LYS A 316 -20.81 -16.07 -2.58
N ILE A 317 -19.99 -15.14 -2.08
CA ILE A 317 -19.80 -13.81 -2.65
C ILE A 317 -19.36 -13.90 -4.11
N ILE A 318 -18.34 -14.70 -4.42
CA ILE A 318 -17.78 -14.82 -5.76
C ILE A 318 -18.81 -15.30 -6.79
N GLU A 319 -19.70 -16.26 -6.41
CA GLU A 319 -20.75 -16.76 -7.27
C GLU A 319 -21.85 -15.71 -7.53
N LYS A 320 -22.20 -14.93 -6.49
CA LYS A 320 -23.17 -13.83 -6.62
C LYS A 320 -22.63 -12.70 -7.48
N VAL A 321 -21.34 -12.35 -7.33
CA VAL A 321 -20.67 -11.37 -8.20
C VAL A 321 -20.65 -11.86 -9.65
N ARG A 322 -20.25 -13.10 -9.92
CA ARG A 322 -20.25 -13.65 -11.28
C ARG A 322 -21.63 -13.63 -11.91
N LYS A 323 -22.68 -13.97 -11.14
CA LYS A 323 -24.05 -13.93 -11.63
C LYS A 323 -24.53 -12.52 -11.99
N ALA A 324 -24.14 -11.51 -11.22
CA ALA A 324 -24.54 -10.12 -11.43
C ALA A 324 -23.67 -9.41 -12.51
N HIS A 325 -22.38 -9.77 -12.59
CA HIS A 325 -21.38 -9.12 -13.43
C HIS A 325 -20.64 -10.15 -14.29
N GLY A 326 -21.34 -10.70 -15.31
CA GLY A 326 -20.86 -11.82 -16.13
C GLY A 326 -19.49 -11.60 -16.80
N ASN A 327 -19.18 -10.37 -17.22
CA ASN A 327 -17.95 -10.01 -17.94
C ASN A 327 -16.82 -9.47 -17.03
N LEU A 328 -17.08 -9.33 -15.72
CA LEU A 328 -16.07 -8.82 -14.79
C LEU A 328 -14.92 -9.84 -14.66
N PHE A 329 -13.68 -9.35 -14.68
CA PHE A 329 -12.53 -10.20 -14.39
C PHE A 329 -12.50 -10.53 -12.90
N ILE A 330 -12.57 -11.81 -12.57
CA ILE A 330 -12.65 -12.27 -11.18
C ILE A 330 -11.44 -13.13 -10.82
N VAL A 331 -10.76 -12.75 -9.74
CA VAL A 331 -9.69 -13.53 -9.10
C VAL A 331 -10.23 -14.17 -7.83
N GLY A 332 -10.19 -15.50 -7.77
CA GLY A 332 -10.55 -16.26 -6.58
C GLY A 332 -9.32 -16.67 -5.77
N PHE A 333 -9.49 -16.81 -4.46
CA PHE A 333 -8.47 -17.39 -3.57
C PHE A 333 -8.96 -18.70 -2.97
N LYS A 334 -8.08 -19.70 -2.94
CA LYS A 334 -8.37 -21.03 -2.39
C LYS A 334 -7.24 -21.48 -1.48
N VAL A 335 -7.58 -21.82 -0.25
CA VAL A 335 -6.63 -22.36 0.73
C VAL A 335 -6.98 -23.82 0.95
N GLU A 336 -6.00 -24.69 0.73
CA GLU A 336 -6.08 -26.13 0.99
C GLU A 336 -5.07 -26.53 2.08
N VAL A 337 -5.15 -27.75 2.58
CA VAL A 337 -4.30 -28.25 3.64
C VAL A 337 -3.76 -29.62 3.28
N GLY A 338 -2.43 -29.72 3.10
CA GLY A 338 -1.74 -31.00 2.93
C GLY A 338 -1.96 -31.66 1.57
N LEU A 339 -2.27 -30.89 0.54
CA LEU A 339 -2.33 -31.38 -0.84
C LEU A 339 -0.97 -31.32 -1.53
N GLU A 340 -0.69 -32.29 -2.39
CA GLU A 340 0.40 -32.21 -3.34
C GLU A 340 0.09 -31.20 -4.45
N ASP A 341 1.11 -30.78 -5.19
CA ASP A 341 0.96 -29.68 -6.16
C ASP A 341 -0.05 -30.01 -7.27
N GLU A 342 -0.10 -31.25 -7.73
CA GLU A 342 -1.03 -31.74 -8.76
C GLU A 342 -2.48 -31.70 -8.25
N GLU A 343 -2.72 -32.11 -7.01
CA GLU A 343 -4.06 -32.08 -6.39
C GLU A 343 -4.52 -30.65 -6.13
N LEU A 344 -3.56 -29.76 -5.74
CA LEU A 344 -3.83 -28.33 -5.55
C LEU A 344 -4.22 -27.66 -6.87
N GLU A 345 -3.52 -28.02 -7.97
CA GLU A 345 -3.85 -27.52 -9.30
C GLU A 345 -5.23 -27.99 -9.74
N GLU A 346 -5.52 -29.29 -9.62
CA GLU A 346 -6.83 -29.86 -10.00
C GLU A 346 -7.97 -29.19 -9.24
N SER A 347 -7.82 -29.04 -7.93
CA SER A 347 -8.78 -28.34 -7.05
C SER A 347 -9.01 -26.88 -7.45
N ALA A 348 -7.98 -26.18 -7.93
CA ALA A 348 -8.09 -24.81 -8.45
C ALA A 348 -8.73 -24.78 -9.83
N ARG A 349 -8.40 -25.73 -10.71
CA ARG A 349 -8.90 -25.84 -12.07
C ARG A 349 -10.41 -26.10 -12.13
N GLU A 350 -10.95 -26.93 -11.23
CA GLU A 350 -12.40 -27.12 -11.10
C GLU A 350 -13.16 -25.80 -10.94
N LYS A 351 -12.59 -24.81 -10.21
CA LYS A 351 -13.21 -23.48 -10.03
C LYS A 351 -13.14 -22.64 -11.30
N ILE A 352 -12.07 -22.73 -12.08
CA ILE A 352 -11.97 -22.10 -13.40
C ILE A 352 -12.98 -22.69 -14.37
N GLU A 353 -13.05 -24.02 -14.47
CA GLU A 353 -13.96 -24.74 -15.35
C GLU A 353 -15.44 -24.48 -15.02
N SER A 354 -15.76 -24.25 -13.74
CA SER A 354 -17.12 -23.84 -13.33
C SER A 354 -17.48 -22.42 -13.77
N GLY A 355 -16.53 -21.64 -14.33
CA GLY A 355 -16.74 -20.28 -14.81
C GLY A 355 -16.93 -19.22 -13.71
N VAL A 356 -16.70 -19.58 -12.44
CA VAL A 356 -16.94 -18.68 -11.32
C VAL A 356 -15.87 -17.59 -11.21
N CYS A 357 -14.65 -17.86 -11.70
CA CYS A 357 -13.53 -16.90 -11.76
C CYS A 357 -12.68 -17.13 -13.01
N ASN A 358 -11.85 -16.13 -13.38
CA ASN A 358 -10.94 -16.16 -14.51
C ASN A 358 -9.52 -16.58 -14.09
N LEU A 359 -9.16 -16.30 -12.83
CA LEU A 359 -7.88 -16.66 -12.24
C LEU A 359 -8.11 -17.17 -10.81
N MET A 360 -7.53 -18.34 -10.48
CA MET A 360 -7.54 -18.89 -9.12
C MET A 360 -6.14 -18.84 -8.54
N VAL A 361 -6.03 -18.30 -7.33
CA VAL A 361 -4.81 -18.26 -6.53
C VAL A 361 -4.94 -19.30 -5.42
N ALA A 362 -4.26 -20.43 -5.57
CA ALA A 362 -4.31 -21.52 -4.61
C ALA A 362 -3.03 -21.60 -3.76
N ASN A 363 -3.15 -21.91 -2.47
CA ASN A 363 -2.02 -22.18 -1.60
C ASN A 363 -2.32 -23.27 -0.59
N ASP A 364 -1.26 -23.99 -0.16
CA ASP A 364 -1.33 -25.01 0.87
C ASP A 364 -0.93 -24.42 2.23
N ALA A 365 -1.89 -24.39 3.17
CA ALA A 365 -1.69 -23.87 4.51
C ALA A 365 -0.84 -24.77 5.42
N ALA A 366 -0.57 -26.02 5.06
CA ALA A 366 0.32 -26.91 5.81
C ALA A 366 1.80 -26.53 5.63
N LYS A 367 2.15 -25.81 4.56
CA LYS A 367 3.55 -25.42 4.31
C LYS A 367 4.01 -24.32 5.25
N LYS A 368 5.14 -24.53 5.93
CA LYS A 368 5.67 -23.60 6.92
C LYS A 368 5.98 -22.23 6.33
N GLY A 369 5.39 -21.18 6.91
CA GLY A 369 5.54 -19.78 6.50
C GLY A 369 4.77 -19.44 5.21
N VAL A 370 3.77 -20.26 4.88
CA VAL A 370 2.83 -20.05 3.78
C VAL A 370 1.46 -20.13 4.42
N ALA A 371 0.74 -19.14 4.69
CA ALA A 371 -0.64 -19.14 5.14
C ALA A 371 -0.99 -17.91 5.98
N PHE A 372 -1.98 -18.06 6.84
CA PHE A 372 -2.50 -17.00 7.69
C PHE A 372 -1.43 -16.47 8.67
N GLY A 373 -1.42 -15.16 8.89
CA GLY A 373 -0.56 -14.52 9.90
C GLY A 373 0.94 -14.38 9.54
N THR A 374 1.43 -15.03 8.48
CA THR A 374 2.83 -14.93 8.05
C THR A 374 3.05 -13.78 7.05
N ASP A 375 4.29 -13.29 6.94
CA ASP A 375 4.66 -12.22 6.00
C ASP A 375 5.06 -12.75 4.61
N THR A 376 5.21 -14.08 4.48
CA THR A 376 5.53 -14.76 3.23
C THR A 376 4.35 -15.59 2.73
N ASN A 377 4.35 -15.89 1.42
CA ASN A 377 3.43 -16.83 0.80
C ASN A 377 4.12 -17.56 -0.36
N GLN A 378 3.53 -18.69 -0.76
CA GLN A 378 3.80 -19.42 -1.98
C GLN A 378 2.45 -19.82 -2.56
N VAL A 379 2.20 -19.47 -3.82
CA VAL A 379 0.92 -19.70 -4.46
C VAL A 379 1.10 -20.40 -5.80
N MET A 380 0.02 -21.06 -6.22
CA MET A 380 -0.18 -21.56 -7.55
C MET A 380 -1.27 -20.73 -8.21
N LEU A 381 -0.97 -20.12 -9.35
CA LEU A 381 -1.91 -19.40 -10.20
C LEU A 381 -2.43 -20.38 -11.25
N VAL A 382 -3.75 -20.53 -11.32
CA VAL A 382 -4.43 -21.37 -12.32
C VAL A 382 -5.45 -20.50 -13.05
N GLY A 383 -5.40 -20.50 -14.36
CA GLY A 383 -6.27 -19.69 -15.22
C GLY A 383 -6.86 -20.49 -16.37
N GLU A 384 -7.59 -19.80 -17.23
CA GLU A 384 -8.15 -20.35 -18.47
C GLU A 384 -7.05 -20.85 -19.42
N GLU A 385 -7.43 -21.59 -20.47
CA GLU A 385 -6.55 -22.13 -21.50
C GLU A 385 -5.38 -23.00 -20.97
N GLY A 386 -5.57 -23.65 -19.83
CA GLY A 386 -4.56 -24.54 -19.24
C GLY A 386 -3.42 -23.81 -18.54
N PHE A 387 -3.53 -22.50 -18.32
CA PHE A 387 -2.48 -21.74 -17.62
C PHE A 387 -2.30 -22.23 -16.18
N THR A 388 -1.03 -22.51 -15.83
CA THR A 388 -0.60 -22.79 -14.45
C THR A 388 0.78 -22.21 -14.20
N GLN A 389 0.95 -21.50 -13.09
CA GLN A 389 2.23 -20.95 -12.65
C GLN A 389 2.37 -21.10 -11.13
N LYS A 390 3.39 -21.83 -10.70
CA LYS A 390 3.78 -21.92 -9.29
C LYS A 390 4.81 -20.85 -8.97
N THR A 391 4.60 -20.10 -7.88
CA THR A 391 5.56 -19.11 -7.41
C THR A 391 6.58 -19.74 -6.44
N PRO A 392 7.81 -19.22 -6.36
CA PRO A 392 8.66 -19.50 -5.20
C PRO A 392 8.06 -18.85 -3.94
N LYS A 393 8.48 -19.30 -2.75
CA LYS A 393 8.14 -18.63 -1.49
C LYS A 393 8.77 -17.24 -1.47
N LYS A 394 7.93 -16.19 -1.35
CA LYS A 394 8.33 -14.78 -1.35
C LYS A 394 7.53 -13.98 -0.32
N SER A 395 7.88 -12.71 -0.14
CA SER A 395 7.04 -11.77 0.62
C SER A 395 5.64 -11.69 0.01
N LYS A 396 4.60 -11.43 0.82
CA LYS A 396 3.23 -11.25 0.32
C LYS A 396 3.13 -10.10 -0.69
N ARG A 397 3.99 -9.08 -0.56
CA ARG A 397 4.06 -7.97 -1.51
C ARG A 397 4.61 -8.41 -2.86
N ASP A 398 5.66 -9.23 -2.90
CA ASP A 398 6.19 -9.78 -4.16
C ASP A 398 5.21 -10.78 -4.80
N ILE A 399 4.46 -11.55 -3.99
CA ILE A 399 3.39 -12.42 -4.48
C ILE A 399 2.24 -11.58 -5.06
N ALA A 400 1.84 -10.50 -4.39
CA ALA A 400 0.82 -9.59 -4.90
C ALA A 400 1.22 -9.02 -6.27
N ARG A 401 2.48 -8.60 -6.44
CA ARG A 401 3.00 -8.14 -7.74
C ARG A 401 2.84 -9.20 -8.83
N ILE A 402 3.24 -10.45 -8.56
CA ILE A 402 3.12 -11.55 -9.54
C ILE A 402 1.66 -11.79 -9.91
N ILE A 403 0.74 -11.73 -8.94
CA ILE A 403 -0.70 -11.89 -9.19
C ILE A 403 -1.22 -10.74 -10.06
N ILE A 404 -0.91 -9.50 -9.71
CA ILE A 404 -1.39 -8.32 -10.44
C ILE A 404 -0.78 -8.26 -11.85
N ASP A 405 0.51 -8.63 -12.03
CA ASP A 405 1.11 -8.74 -13.37
C ASP A 405 0.34 -9.71 -14.26
N GLU A 406 -0.12 -10.84 -13.71
CA GLU A 406 -0.91 -11.83 -14.46
C GLU A 406 -2.34 -11.34 -14.73
N VAL A 407 -2.95 -10.60 -13.77
CA VAL A 407 -4.27 -9.99 -13.96
C VAL A 407 -4.24 -8.97 -15.11
N ILE A 408 -3.23 -8.10 -15.13
CA ILE A 408 -3.11 -7.06 -16.16
C ILE A 408 -2.97 -7.66 -17.54
N LYS A 409 -2.11 -8.65 -17.73
CA LYS A 409 -1.95 -9.37 -19.02
C LYS A 409 -3.24 -9.95 -19.57
N ARG A 410 -4.22 -10.20 -18.69
CA ARG A 410 -5.51 -10.80 -19.06
C ARG A 410 -6.63 -9.77 -19.17
N LEU A 411 -6.41 -8.54 -18.71
CA LEU A 411 -7.32 -7.41 -18.91
C LEU A 411 -7.08 -6.71 -20.26
N GLU A 412 -5.85 -6.82 -20.83
CA GLU A 412 -5.49 -6.37 -22.17
C GLU A 412 -6.04 -7.32 -23.25
#